data_95eb50c8492e296866a1a4fa3698528f
#
_entry.id   95eb50c8492e296866a1a4fa3698528f
#
_cell.length_a   1.000
_cell.length_b   1.000
_cell.length_c   1.000
_cell.angle_alpha   90.00
_cell.angle_beta   90.00
_cell.angle_gamma   90.00
#
_symmetry.space_group_name_H-M   'P 1'
#
loop_
_entity.id
_entity.type
_entity.pdbx_description
1 polymer ?
#
loop_
_entity_poly.entity_id
_entity_poly.type
_entity_poly.pdbx_seq_one_letter_code
_entity_poly.pdbx_strand_id
1 'polypeptide(L)'
;MNVRRERYRDRPRSKARAPHKVRSAVEPSLYVRTRGLLPPDLNAYAIYGTPVLAPCEGEVLATRSDLPDQKPMEMDPDNLPGNYITLHCHDLTILLAHLRQNSLVVDVGDTVTAGQPIAEVGNTGNTTEPHLHIHAVEGRVTDHDTLAFEGKGMPMTFGSRFLKRNDRVQTR
;
A
#
# COMPACT_ATOMS: atom_id res chain seq x y z
N MET A 1 -28.05 -47.87 -3.78
CA MET A 1 -27.61 -46.58 -3.17
C MET A 1 -27.54 -45.54 -4.28
N ASN A 2 -28.55 -44.69 -4.38
CA ASN A 2 -28.64 -43.64 -5.40
C ASN A 2 -28.10 -42.34 -4.79
N VAL A 3 -26.92 -41.90 -5.21
CA VAL A 3 -26.38 -40.59 -4.86
C VAL A 3 -27.00 -39.58 -5.82
N ARG A 4 -27.92 -38.75 -5.31
CA ARG A 4 -28.47 -37.60 -6.03
C ARG A 4 -27.38 -36.57 -6.15
N ARG A 5 -26.96 -36.24 -7.38
CA ARG A 5 -26.18 -35.03 -7.69
C ARG A 5 -27.10 -33.83 -7.49
N GLU A 6 -26.87 -33.07 -6.40
CA GLU A 6 -27.45 -31.73 -6.27
C GLU A 6 -26.81 -30.82 -7.32
N ARG A 7 -27.65 -30.27 -8.17
CA ARG A 7 -27.27 -29.23 -9.14
C ARG A 7 -26.96 -27.96 -8.34
N TYR A 8 -25.72 -27.51 -8.44
CA TYR A 8 -25.28 -26.20 -7.98
C TYR A 8 -26.16 -25.14 -8.66
N ARG A 9 -27.09 -24.57 -7.92
CA ARG A 9 -27.93 -23.46 -8.42
C ARG A 9 -27.01 -22.24 -8.52
N ASP A 10 -26.89 -21.68 -9.74
CA ASP A 10 -26.31 -20.40 -10.01
C ASP A 10 -26.85 -19.34 -9.03
N ARG A 11 -26.02 -18.91 -8.10
CA ARG A 11 -26.29 -17.69 -7.36
C ARG A 11 -26.18 -16.53 -8.34
N PRO A 12 -27.12 -15.57 -8.33
CA PRO A 12 -27.00 -14.39 -9.18
C PRO A 12 -25.65 -13.73 -8.86
N ARG A 13 -24.85 -13.50 -9.91
CA ARG A 13 -23.59 -12.75 -9.82
C ARG A 13 -23.94 -11.42 -9.16
N SER A 14 -23.45 -11.21 -7.94
CA SER A 14 -23.48 -9.90 -7.31
C SER A 14 -22.88 -8.92 -8.32
N LYS A 15 -23.60 -7.85 -8.63
CA LYS A 15 -23.11 -6.78 -9.51
C LYS A 15 -21.74 -6.39 -8.98
N ALA A 16 -20.70 -6.61 -9.80
CA ALA A 16 -19.34 -6.22 -9.46
C ALA A 16 -19.41 -4.75 -9.07
N ARG A 17 -19.14 -4.45 -7.79
CA ARG A 17 -19.02 -3.07 -7.32
C ARG A 17 -17.95 -2.40 -8.18
N ALA A 18 -18.20 -1.19 -8.62
CA ALA A 18 -17.24 -0.41 -9.37
C ALA A 18 -15.90 -0.37 -8.59
N PRO A 19 -14.75 -0.54 -9.27
CA PRO A 19 -13.46 -0.56 -8.60
C PRO A 19 -13.30 0.72 -7.76
N HIS A 20 -12.91 0.55 -6.50
CA HIS A 20 -12.70 1.67 -5.59
C HIS A 20 -11.60 2.57 -6.17
N LYS A 21 -11.90 3.88 -6.33
CA LYS A 21 -10.91 4.86 -6.77
C LYS A 21 -9.95 5.12 -5.62
N VAL A 22 -8.74 4.58 -5.72
CA VAL A 22 -7.63 4.96 -4.85
C VAL A 22 -7.09 6.30 -5.36
N ARG A 23 -7.07 7.33 -4.51
CA ARG A 23 -6.36 8.57 -4.84
C ARG A 23 -4.87 8.30 -4.82
N SER A 24 -4.10 8.97 -5.67
CA SER A 24 -2.65 8.84 -5.71
C SER A 24 -2.07 9.05 -4.31
N ALA A 25 -1.39 8.04 -3.80
CA ALA A 25 -0.80 8.07 -2.47
C ALA A 25 0.48 8.93 -2.38
N VAL A 26 0.97 9.40 -3.53
CA VAL A 26 2.20 10.22 -3.64
C VAL A 26 1.96 11.36 -4.62
N GLU A 27 2.36 12.58 -4.28
CA GLU A 27 2.34 13.69 -5.22
C GLU A 27 3.34 13.46 -6.36
N PRO A 28 2.91 13.50 -7.64
CA PRO A 28 3.77 13.22 -8.77
C PRO A 28 4.49 14.48 -9.24
N SER A 29 5.59 14.88 -8.59
CA SER A 29 6.28 16.09 -9.04
C SER A 29 7.58 15.87 -9.80
N LEU A 30 8.03 14.63 -10.08
CA LEU A 30 9.37 14.45 -10.67
C LEU A 30 9.47 13.38 -11.77
N TYR A 31 10.00 13.83 -12.91
CA TYR A 31 10.39 13.01 -14.06
C TYR A 31 11.69 12.23 -13.86
N VAL A 32 12.42 12.49 -12.77
CA VAL A 32 13.73 11.90 -12.49
C VAL A 32 13.62 11.05 -11.23
N ARG A 33 13.88 9.75 -11.35
CA ARG A 33 13.82 8.79 -10.25
C ARG A 33 14.92 9.00 -9.23
N THR A 34 16.16 9.18 -9.71
CA THR A 34 17.35 9.39 -8.87
C THR A 34 18.31 10.39 -9.51
N ARG A 35 19.16 11.00 -8.67
CA ARG A 35 20.31 11.79 -9.14
C ARG A 35 21.54 10.87 -9.22
N GLY A 36 21.69 10.12 -10.29
CA GLY A 36 22.78 9.19 -10.51
C GLY A 36 22.33 7.73 -10.65
N LEU A 37 23.27 6.83 -10.88
CA LEU A 37 23.02 5.40 -10.99
C LEU A 37 23.17 4.75 -9.60
N LEU A 38 22.08 4.32 -8.99
CA LEU A 38 22.02 3.67 -7.68
C LEU A 38 22.79 4.42 -6.59
N PRO A 39 22.49 5.71 -6.33
CA PRO A 39 23.18 6.48 -5.33
C PRO A 39 22.97 5.89 -3.92
N PRO A 40 24.00 5.90 -3.04
CA PRO A 40 23.87 5.39 -1.68
C PRO A 40 23.12 6.36 -0.75
N ASP A 41 22.95 7.61 -1.14
CA ASP A 41 22.20 8.62 -0.40
C ASP A 41 20.73 8.56 -0.75
N LEU A 42 19.87 8.30 0.24
CA LEU A 42 18.41 8.26 0.09
C LEU A 42 17.83 9.57 -0.45
N ASN A 43 18.42 10.72 -0.09
CA ASN A 43 17.97 12.02 -0.56
C ASN A 43 18.23 12.26 -2.07
N ALA A 44 19.01 11.39 -2.70
CA ALA A 44 19.16 11.40 -4.16
C ALA A 44 17.94 10.80 -4.89
N TYR A 45 17.05 10.11 -4.17
CA TYR A 45 15.81 9.55 -4.73
C TYR A 45 14.68 10.56 -4.58
N ALA A 46 14.07 10.94 -5.68
CA ALA A 46 13.04 11.98 -5.72
C ALA A 46 11.79 11.66 -4.89
N ILE A 47 11.50 10.38 -4.68
CA ILE A 47 10.33 9.93 -3.92
C ILE A 47 10.59 9.85 -2.41
N TYR A 48 11.87 9.76 -1.96
CA TYR A 48 12.19 9.65 -0.54
C TYR A 48 11.73 10.88 0.24
N GLY A 49 11.04 10.66 1.35
CA GLY A 49 10.48 11.73 2.18
C GLY A 49 9.26 12.43 1.57
N THR A 50 8.72 11.97 0.42
CA THR A 50 7.47 12.53 -0.10
C THR A 50 6.28 12.08 0.72
N PRO A 51 5.23 12.94 0.90
CA PRO A 51 4.06 12.59 1.66
C PRO A 51 3.32 11.38 1.10
N VAL A 52 2.95 10.45 1.99
CA VAL A 52 2.04 9.34 1.71
C VAL A 52 0.64 9.76 2.14
N LEU A 53 -0.29 9.71 1.19
CA LEU A 53 -1.67 10.13 1.40
C LEU A 53 -2.57 8.92 1.62
N ALA A 54 -3.54 9.03 2.54
CA ALA A 54 -4.56 8.01 2.73
C ALA A 54 -5.33 7.78 1.41
N PRO A 55 -5.42 6.54 0.91
CA PRO A 55 -6.07 6.25 -0.36
C PRO A 55 -7.60 6.31 -0.30
N CYS A 56 -8.16 6.32 0.90
CA CYS A 56 -9.58 6.23 1.18
C CYS A 56 -9.91 6.87 2.54
N GLU A 57 -11.17 7.07 2.82
CA GLU A 57 -11.67 7.23 4.18
C GLU A 57 -11.65 5.85 4.86
N GLY A 58 -11.11 5.76 6.09
CA GLY A 58 -10.98 4.48 6.78
C GLY A 58 -10.36 4.59 8.16
N GLU A 59 -10.31 3.45 8.84
CA GLU A 59 -9.73 3.29 10.18
C GLU A 59 -8.31 2.73 10.08
N VAL A 60 -7.39 3.25 10.89
CA VAL A 60 -6.04 2.72 11.04
C VAL A 60 -6.09 1.45 11.91
N LEU A 61 -5.72 0.30 11.34
CA LEU A 61 -5.77 -1.00 12.04
C LEU A 61 -4.47 -1.36 12.73
N ALA A 62 -3.34 -1.06 12.11
CA ALA A 62 -2.01 -1.34 12.66
C ALA A 62 -0.99 -0.37 12.08
N THR A 63 0.07 -0.12 12.85
CA THR A 63 1.18 0.74 12.47
C THR A 63 2.50 0.18 12.97
N ARG A 64 3.57 0.48 12.24
CA ARG A 64 4.97 0.37 12.70
C ARG A 64 5.76 1.55 12.18
N SER A 65 6.64 2.14 13.00
CA SER A 65 7.38 3.37 12.65
C SER A 65 8.84 3.38 13.11
N ASP A 66 9.28 2.37 13.82
CA ASP A 66 10.54 2.35 14.57
C ASP A 66 11.77 1.89 13.80
N LEU A 67 11.58 1.16 12.69
CA LEU A 67 12.69 0.63 11.91
C LEU A 67 13.46 1.76 11.19
N PRO A 68 14.80 1.72 11.21
CA PRO A 68 15.61 2.68 10.49
C PRO A 68 15.50 2.49 8.97
N ASP A 69 15.58 3.60 8.24
CA ASP A 69 15.74 3.56 6.80
C ASP A 69 17.11 2.97 6.44
N GLN A 70 17.13 2.02 5.54
CA GLN A 70 18.33 1.34 5.07
C GLN A 70 18.94 2.06 3.87
N LYS A 71 20.23 1.83 3.63
CA LYS A 71 20.81 2.28 2.36
C LYS A 71 20.23 1.50 1.20
N PRO A 72 20.14 2.12 0.02
CA PRO A 72 19.72 1.40 -1.17
C PRO A 72 20.54 0.13 -1.38
N MET A 73 19.87 -0.97 -1.75
CA MET A 73 20.40 -2.32 -1.92
C MET A 73 20.72 -3.09 -0.60
N GLU A 74 20.62 -2.45 0.57
CA GLU A 74 20.62 -3.15 1.84
C GLU A 74 19.18 -3.55 2.18
N MET A 75 18.89 -4.86 2.18
CA MET A 75 17.54 -5.39 2.43
C MET A 75 17.45 -6.00 3.81
N ASP A 76 16.28 -5.88 4.44
CA ASP A 76 15.94 -6.55 5.71
C ASP A 76 14.85 -7.61 5.48
N PRO A 77 15.22 -8.86 5.19
CA PRO A 77 14.26 -9.91 4.92
C PRO A 77 13.46 -10.36 6.15
N ASP A 78 13.92 -10.03 7.36
CA ASP A 78 13.22 -10.38 8.61
C ASP A 78 12.08 -9.41 8.90
N ASN A 79 12.09 -8.23 8.29
CA ASN A 79 11.06 -7.20 8.44
C ASN A 79 10.47 -6.82 7.08
N LEU A 80 9.80 -7.74 6.40
CA LEU A 80 9.34 -7.59 5.01
C LEU A 80 8.66 -6.25 4.68
N PRO A 81 7.63 -5.78 5.44
CA PRO A 81 6.96 -4.51 5.12
C PRO A 81 7.76 -3.28 5.61
N GLY A 82 8.77 -3.46 6.45
CA GLY A 82 9.42 -2.35 7.12
C GLY A 82 8.47 -1.59 8.04
N ASN A 83 8.52 -0.26 8.02
CA ASN A 83 7.51 0.58 8.64
C ASN A 83 6.27 0.64 7.76
N TYR A 84 5.10 0.60 8.39
CA TYR A 84 3.86 0.46 7.64
C TYR A 84 2.65 1.07 8.36
N ILE A 85 1.59 1.28 7.59
CA ILE A 85 0.23 1.56 8.06
C ILE A 85 -0.71 0.58 7.36
N THR A 86 -1.63 -0.02 8.10
CA THR A 86 -2.78 -0.71 7.53
C THR A 86 -4.06 0.06 7.77
N LEU A 87 -4.87 0.21 6.71
CA LEU A 87 -6.14 0.93 6.74
C LEU A 87 -7.29 -0.01 6.40
N HIS A 88 -8.37 0.05 7.18
CA HIS A 88 -9.63 -0.58 6.80
C HIS A 88 -10.50 0.39 6.03
N CYS A 89 -10.68 0.16 4.76
CA CYS A 89 -11.41 1.01 3.84
C CYS A 89 -12.59 0.24 3.23
N HIS A 90 -13.80 0.50 3.68
CA HIS A 90 -14.99 -0.25 3.27
C HIS A 90 -14.85 -1.75 3.62
N ASP A 91 -14.76 -2.61 2.60
CA ASP A 91 -14.63 -4.06 2.76
C ASP A 91 -13.18 -4.54 2.48
N LEU A 92 -12.20 -3.64 2.50
CA LEU A 92 -10.80 -3.92 2.15
C LEU A 92 -9.86 -3.51 3.28
N THR A 93 -8.79 -4.25 3.45
CA THR A 93 -7.62 -3.79 4.19
C THR A 93 -6.52 -3.41 3.20
N ILE A 94 -5.98 -2.20 3.36
CA ILE A 94 -4.93 -1.64 2.51
C ILE A 94 -3.66 -1.54 3.32
N LEU A 95 -2.56 -2.13 2.83
CA LEU A 95 -1.22 -1.97 3.37
C LEU A 95 -0.48 -0.88 2.60
N LEU A 96 0.13 0.05 3.34
CA LEU A 96 1.09 1.04 2.88
C LEU A 96 2.41 0.75 3.59
N ALA A 97 3.47 0.40 2.86
CA ALA A 97 4.70 -0.14 3.44
C ALA A 97 5.97 0.55 2.93
N HIS A 98 7.11 0.22 3.55
CA HIS A 98 8.43 0.84 3.38
C HIS A 98 8.45 2.33 3.76
N LEU A 99 7.64 2.70 4.77
CA LEU A 99 7.52 4.08 5.22
C LEU A 99 8.78 4.53 5.96
N ARG A 100 9.05 5.84 5.92
CA ARG A 100 10.21 6.47 6.56
C ARG A 100 10.13 6.34 8.09
N GLN A 101 11.27 6.10 8.72
CA GLN A 101 11.37 6.01 10.17
C GLN A 101 10.76 7.24 10.86
N ASN A 102 9.89 7.00 11.86
CA ASN A 102 9.24 8.04 12.68
C ASN A 102 8.47 9.11 11.88
N SER A 103 7.99 8.78 10.67
CA SER A 103 7.24 9.73 9.84
C SER A 103 5.72 9.61 9.97
N LEU A 104 5.22 8.62 10.67
CA LEU A 104 3.78 8.42 10.85
C LEU A 104 3.20 9.56 11.69
N VAL A 105 2.04 10.07 11.24
CA VAL A 105 1.28 11.12 11.93
C VAL A 105 -0.12 10.66 12.32
N VAL A 106 -0.32 9.33 12.35
CA VAL A 106 -1.56 8.66 12.76
C VAL A 106 -1.25 7.49 13.68
N ASP A 107 -2.20 7.18 14.56
CA ASP A 107 -2.14 6.06 15.50
C ASP A 107 -3.23 5.03 15.22
N VAL A 108 -3.06 3.81 15.77
CA VAL A 108 -4.08 2.75 15.69
C VAL A 108 -5.40 3.21 16.30
N GLY A 109 -6.49 3.04 15.55
CA GLY A 109 -7.83 3.47 15.91
C GLY A 109 -8.22 4.84 15.34
N ASP A 110 -7.28 5.59 14.79
CA ASP A 110 -7.60 6.86 14.10
C ASP A 110 -8.46 6.63 12.86
N THR A 111 -9.31 7.61 12.58
CA THR A 111 -10.03 7.69 11.30
C THR A 111 -9.34 8.70 10.39
N VAL A 112 -9.02 8.28 9.17
CA VAL A 112 -8.40 9.12 8.15
C VAL A 112 -9.37 9.42 7.01
N THR A 113 -9.16 10.54 6.33
CA THR A 113 -9.91 10.91 5.12
C THR A 113 -9.07 10.72 3.88
N ALA A 114 -9.71 10.42 2.75
CA ALA A 114 -8.99 10.26 1.48
C ALA A 114 -8.20 11.52 1.10
N GLY A 115 -6.88 11.36 0.86
CA GLY A 115 -5.95 12.45 0.56
C GLY A 115 -5.32 13.12 1.78
N GLN A 116 -5.63 12.67 3.00
CA GLN A 116 -4.95 13.12 4.21
C GLN A 116 -3.50 12.62 4.22
N PRO A 117 -2.49 13.48 4.47
CA PRO A 117 -1.12 13.01 4.72
C PRO A 117 -1.07 12.17 6.00
N ILE A 118 -0.43 11.00 5.93
CA ILE A 118 -0.37 10.04 7.04
C ILE A 118 1.03 9.54 7.36
N ALA A 119 1.98 9.67 6.43
CA ALA A 119 3.39 9.29 6.59
C ALA A 119 4.24 9.88 5.46
N GLU A 120 5.51 9.49 5.40
CA GLU A 120 6.43 9.78 4.30
C GLU A 120 6.97 8.47 3.70
N VAL A 121 7.30 8.51 2.40
CA VAL A 121 7.98 7.40 1.72
C VAL A 121 9.39 7.23 2.26
N GLY A 122 9.74 6.02 2.66
CA GLY A 122 11.03 5.65 3.18
C GLY A 122 11.72 4.54 2.38
N ASN A 123 12.64 3.84 3.06
CA ASN A 123 13.38 2.69 2.55
C ASN A 123 13.60 1.65 3.66
N THR A 124 12.56 1.31 4.39
CA THR A 124 12.61 0.37 5.53
C THR A 124 12.15 -1.03 5.14
N GLY A 125 12.73 -2.06 5.75
CA GLY A 125 12.34 -3.46 5.50
C GLY A 125 12.96 -4.06 4.24
N ASN A 126 12.28 -5.03 3.62
CA ASN A 126 12.79 -5.75 2.46
C ASN A 126 12.59 -4.98 1.15
N THR A 127 13.38 -3.92 0.98
CA THR A 127 13.34 -3.02 -0.17
C THR A 127 14.73 -2.75 -0.71
N THR A 128 14.86 -2.59 -2.03
CA THR A 128 16.14 -2.28 -2.69
C THR A 128 16.36 -0.77 -2.90
N GLU A 129 15.28 0.02 -2.89
CA GLU A 129 15.32 1.46 -3.11
C GLU A 129 14.02 2.11 -2.62
N PRO A 130 14.03 3.42 -2.31
CA PRO A 130 12.85 4.13 -1.85
C PRO A 130 11.67 3.97 -2.81
N HIS A 131 10.56 3.48 -2.30
CA HIS A 131 9.27 3.39 -2.98
C HIS A 131 8.13 3.23 -1.98
N LEU A 132 6.92 3.54 -2.39
CA LEU A 132 5.72 3.17 -1.64
C LEU A 132 5.22 1.83 -2.16
N HIS A 133 5.22 0.81 -1.30
CA HIS A 133 4.48 -0.41 -1.56
C HIS A 133 3.04 -0.24 -1.10
N ILE A 134 2.10 -0.55 -1.97
CA ILE A 134 0.67 -0.52 -1.66
C ILE A 134 -0.01 -1.76 -2.24
N HIS A 135 -0.77 -2.46 -1.40
CA HIS A 135 -1.70 -3.49 -1.87
C HIS A 135 -2.98 -3.52 -1.03
N ALA A 136 -4.02 -4.16 -1.57
CA ALA A 136 -5.30 -4.34 -0.91
C ALA A 136 -5.66 -5.81 -0.84
N VAL A 137 -6.24 -6.23 0.29
CA VAL A 137 -6.83 -7.55 0.49
C VAL A 137 -8.29 -7.42 0.89
N GLU A 138 -9.10 -8.46 0.58
CA GLU A 138 -10.51 -8.51 0.94
C GLU A 138 -10.69 -8.66 2.45
N GLY A 139 -11.64 -7.92 3.03
CA GLY A 139 -12.02 -8.01 4.43
C GLY A 139 -11.20 -7.14 5.38
N ARG A 140 -11.50 -7.28 6.69
CA ARG A 140 -10.79 -6.61 7.79
C ARG A 140 -9.71 -7.55 8.32
N VAL A 141 -8.46 -7.27 7.99
CA VAL A 141 -7.30 -8.06 8.42
C VAL A 141 -6.45 -7.21 9.38
N THR A 142 -6.26 -7.71 10.59
CA THR A 142 -5.49 -7.02 11.65
C THR A 142 -4.11 -7.64 11.83
N ASP A 143 -3.90 -8.87 11.37
CA ASP A 143 -2.61 -9.54 11.39
C ASP A 143 -1.84 -9.23 10.11
N HIS A 144 -0.68 -8.60 10.27
CA HIS A 144 0.14 -8.16 9.14
C HIS A 144 0.91 -9.28 8.44
N ASP A 145 1.14 -10.42 9.11
CA ASP A 145 1.75 -11.59 8.45
C ASP A 145 0.76 -12.20 7.45
N THR A 146 -0.51 -12.26 7.83
CA THR A 146 -1.60 -12.66 6.93
C THR A 146 -1.80 -11.65 5.79
N LEU A 147 -1.67 -10.35 6.04
CA LEU A 147 -1.79 -9.30 5.02
C LEU A 147 -0.79 -9.47 3.89
N ALA A 148 0.45 -9.82 4.22
CA ALA A 148 1.52 -9.91 3.23
C ALA A 148 1.41 -11.15 2.33
N PHE A 149 0.82 -12.28 2.81
CA PHE A 149 1.00 -13.58 2.17
C PHE A 149 -0.27 -14.43 2.01
N GLU A 150 -1.32 -14.22 2.79
CA GLU A 150 -2.47 -15.13 2.84
C GLU A 150 -3.81 -14.51 2.40
N GLY A 151 -3.87 -13.18 2.36
CA GLY A 151 -5.07 -12.46 1.98
C GLY A 151 -5.38 -12.58 0.49
N LYS A 152 -6.68 -12.66 0.14
CA LYS A 152 -7.10 -12.56 -1.26
C LYS A 152 -6.84 -11.15 -1.78
N GLY A 153 -5.80 -11.02 -2.58
CA GLY A 153 -5.43 -9.75 -3.21
C GLY A 153 -6.54 -9.16 -4.07
N MET A 154 -6.80 -7.87 -3.90
CA MET A 154 -7.83 -7.15 -4.64
C MET A 154 -7.20 -6.18 -5.64
N PRO A 155 -7.72 -6.13 -6.89
CA PRO A 155 -7.20 -5.22 -7.89
C PRO A 155 -7.48 -3.76 -7.51
N MET A 156 -6.46 -2.92 -7.60
CA MET A 156 -6.56 -1.49 -7.36
C MET A 156 -6.44 -0.69 -8.66
N THR A 157 -7.24 0.37 -8.77
CA THR A 157 -7.11 1.33 -9.87
C THR A 157 -6.72 2.71 -9.35
N PHE A 158 -5.83 3.37 -10.05
CA PHE A 158 -5.43 4.76 -9.80
C PHE A 158 -6.14 5.65 -10.81
N GLY A 159 -7.10 6.44 -10.34
CA GLY A 159 -8.08 7.07 -11.22
C GLY A 159 -8.99 6.02 -11.85
N SER A 160 -8.92 5.82 -13.15
CA SER A 160 -9.70 4.79 -13.88
C SER A 160 -8.81 3.73 -14.53
N ARG A 161 -7.51 3.66 -14.16
CA ARG A 161 -6.51 2.81 -14.83
C ARG A 161 -5.86 1.85 -13.86
N PHE A 162 -5.64 0.60 -14.32
CA PHE A 162 -4.66 -0.28 -13.70
C PHE A 162 -3.27 0.19 -14.12
N LEU A 163 -2.39 0.41 -13.14
CA LEU A 163 -1.03 0.81 -13.41
C LEU A 163 -0.19 -0.39 -13.86
N LYS A 164 0.64 -0.15 -14.87
CA LYS A 164 1.71 -1.05 -15.31
C LYS A 164 3.05 -0.42 -14.94
N ARG A 165 4.10 -1.23 -14.93
CA ARG A 165 5.47 -0.73 -14.72
C ARG A 165 5.76 0.46 -15.65
N ASN A 166 6.25 1.54 -15.09
CA ASN A 166 6.57 2.83 -15.74
C ASN A 166 5.34 3.66 -16.21
N ASP A 167 4.12 3.28 -15.83
CA ASP A 167 2.97 4.15 -16.04
C ASP A 167 3.13 5.45 -15.23
N ARG A 168 2.73 6.56 -15.84
CA ARG A 168 2.67 7.87 -15.18
C ARG A 168 1.26 8.10 -14.68
N VAL A 169 1.14 8.49 -13.42
CA VAL A 169 -0.12 8.93 -12.83
C VAL A 169 -0.10 10.44 -12.74
N GLN A 170 -1.08 11.10 -13.35
CA GLN A 170 -1.29 12.54 -13.19
C GLN A 170 -2.48 12.75 -12.26
N THR A 171 -2.29 13.53 -11.21
CA THR A 171 -3.39 14.06 -10.39
C THR A 171 -4.02 15.22 -11.16
N ARG A 172 -5.34 15.20 -11.31
CA ARG A 172 -6.13 16.34 -11.79
C ARG A 172 -6.56 17.19 -10.61
#